data_59ec6d1ca503b00f5b4e2c58e3f01c6a
#
_entry.id   59ec6d1ca503b00f5b4e2c58e3f01c6a
#
_cell.length_a   1.000
_cell.length_b   1.000
_cell.length_c   1.000
_cell.angle_alpha   90.00
_cell.angle_beta   90.00
_cell.angle_gamma   90.00
#
_symmetry.space_group_name_H-M   'P 1'
#
loop_
_entity.id
_entity.type
_entity.pdbx_description
1 polymer ?
#
loop_
_entity_poly.entity_id
_entity_poly.type
_entity_poly.pdbx_seq_one_letter_code
_entity_poly.pdbx_strand_id
1 'polypeptide(L)'
;MHLELIDYAIIALYFVFVVSIGLMLKKKVRTGNDFLMSNRSIPLWITSLAFISANLGAQEVLGMAANGAKYGLYTVHFYWLGAALAMIFLGVYMMPFYYGSKARSVPEYLKLRFDEKTRTFNALTFAGMTVFSSGVSLYALAMLMQVTLGWDFDMSVWLAAGIVLVYIFLGGLTSAVYNEVLQFFLIVLGIAPLVFIGLQKAGGWEGIVQHVDDAKLHVWKGLSSPENNPMGVDAIGMVFGLGFVLAFGYWCTDFLVVQRAMISRNLNDARRTPVIAAIPKVLMPLIVILPGIVLLALQQQFAGFQLPVNAAGETDYNMALPVMLKQLYPSGMLGVGITALIASFMSGMAGNVTAFNTVWTFDIYQSHIRKDASEKHYLYVGKITTVAGIAASVATAYVARGYNSIMDLLQLVFSFVNAPLFATFFLGMFWKRTTGHGAFWGLIAGTLTAAFVHGISVAEGKGGWIVPLTGFYSGTSQAFTIAWIAFLVCLAVTILISLFTAPREEKELEGLVYSLTERIKDTEKRWYKNPLWLGVIVLVITIVFNIIFF
;
A
#
# COMPACT_ATOMS: atom_id res chain seq x y z
N MET A 1 -8.34 -27.65 5.02
CA MET A 1 -9.50 -27.16 5.80
C MET A 1 -10.73 -27.93 5.35
N HIS A 2 -11.67 -28.26 6.24
CA HIS A 2 -12.97 -28.77 5.81
C HIS A 2 -13.96 -27.62 5.91
N LEU A 3 -14.33 -27.05 4.77
CA LEU A 3 -15.39 -26.05 4.69
C LEU A 3 -16.75 -26.76 4.66
N GLU A 4 -17.70 -26.27 5.41
CA GLU A 4 -19.07 -26.72 5.37
C GLU A 4 -19.92 -25.90 4.38
N LEU A 5 -21.14 -26.37 4.09
CA LEU A 5 -22.03 -25.71 3.12
C LEU A 5 -22.27 -24.23 3.47
N ILE A 6 -22.34 -23.89 4.77
CA ILE A 6 -22.53 -22.53 5.22
C ILE A 6 -21.36 -21.60 4.88
N ASP A 7 -20.12 -22.11 4.95
CA ASP A 7 -18.92 -21.35 4.58
C ASP A 7 -18.92 -21.01 3.08
N TYR A 8 -19.24 -21.99 2.24
CA TYR A 8 -19.40 -21.78 0.79
C TYR A 8 -20.54 -20.81 0.47
N ALA A 9 -21.66 -20.88 1.18
CA ALA A 9 -22.79 -19.96 1.00
C ALA A 9 -22.41 -18.51 1.33
N ILE A 10 -21.62 -18.28 2.39
CA ILE A 10 -21.13 -16.95 2.78
C ILE A 10 -20.19 -16.40 1.70
N ILE A 11 -19.23 -17.21 1.22
CA ILE A 11 -18.31 -16.83 0.15
C ILE A 11 -19.08 -16.49 -1.14
N ALA A 12 -20.03 -17.35 -1.54
CA ALA A 12 -20.85 -17.13 -2.72
C ALA A 12 -21.69 -15.84 -2.61
N LEU A 13 -22.28 -15.58 -1.46
CA LEU A 13 -23.05 -14.37 -1.19
C LEU A 13 -22.20 -13.11 -1.37
N TYR A 14 -20.96 -13.12 -0.87
CA TYR A 14 -20.02 -12.02 -1.07
C TYR A 14 -19.77 -11.74 -2.56
N PHE A 15 -19.49 -12.78 -3.38
CA PHE A 15 -19.30 -12.60 -4.82
C PHE A 15 -20.54 -12.05 -5.51
N VAL A 16 -21.75 -12.50 -5.12
CA VAL A 16 -23.01 -11.94 -5.64
C VAL A 16 -23.10 -10.44 -5.33
N PHE A 17 -22.76 -10.01 -4.12
CA PHE A 17 -22.76 -8.58 -3.77
C PHE A 17 -21.76 -7.77 -4.60
N VAL A 18 -20.51 -8.23 -4.71
CA VAL A 18 -19.45 -7.54 -5.46
C VAL A 18 -19.83 -7.37 -6.94
N VAL A 19 -20.32 -8.43 -7.58
CA VAL A 19 -20.73 -8.38 -8.99
C VAL A 19 -21.98 -7.50 -9.16
N SER A 20 -22.93 -7.57 -8.22
CA SER A 20 -24.15 -6.75 -8.24
C SER A 20 -23.83 -5.25 -8.17
N ILE A 21 -22.89 -4.84 -7.30
CA ILE A 21 -22.41 -3.43 -7.23
C ILE A 21 -21.81 -3.02 -8.58
N GLY A 22 -20.99 -3.86 -9.19
CA GLY A 22 -20.39 -3.60 -10.51
C GLY A 22 -21.47 -3.41 -11.60
N LEU A 23 -22.48 -4.26 -11.64
CA LEU A 23 -23.58 -4.19 -12.59
C LEU A 23 -24.46 -2.95 -12.39
N MET A 24 -24.78 -2.61 -11.13
CA MET A 24 -25.57 -1.41 -10.80
C MET A 24 -24.85 -0.12 -11.23
N LEU A 25 -23.55 -0.05 -11.04
CA LEU A 25 -22.75 1.14 -11.35
C LEU A 25 -22.33 1.24 -12.81
N LYS A 26 -22.37 0.15 -13.58
CA LYS A 26 -22.09 0.13 -15.02
C LYS A 26 -22.84 1.21 -15.80
N LYS A 27 -24.11 1.47 -15.44
CA LYS A 27 -24.97 2.46 -16.11
C LYS A 27 -24.49 3.91 -15.92
N LYS A 28 -23.67 4.19 -14.90
CA LYS A 28 -23.11 5.51 -14.59
C LYS A 28 -21.81 5.80 -15.34
N VAL A 29 -21.19 4.79 -15.94
CA VAL A 29 -19.90 4.91 -16.63
C VAL A 29 -20.14 5.09 -18.12
N ARG A 30 -19.96 6.33 -18.62
CA ARG A 30 -20.17 6.70 -20.02
C ARG A 30 -18.92 7.23 -20.71
N THR A 31 -17.98 7.79 -19.96
CA THR A 31 -16.75 8.43 -20.44
C THR A 31 -15.51 7.80 -19.83
N GLY A 32 -14.33 8.06 -20.44
CA GLY A 32 -13.05 7.68 -19.85
C GLY A 32 -12.86 8.30 -18.46
N ASN A 33 -13.27 9.54 -18.28
CA ASN A 33 -13.18 10.23 -16.99
C ASN A 33 -14.09 9.62 -15.91
N ASP A 34 -15.31 9.17 -16.27
CA ASP A 34 -16.17 8.43 -15.33
C ASP A 34 -15.52 7.11 -14.90
N PHE A 35 -14.91 6.39 -15.85
CA PHE A 35 -14.31 5.09 -15.64
C PHE A 35 -13.04 5.16 -14.77
N LEU A 36 -12.19 6.17 -15.01
CA LEU A 36 -10.85 6.28 -14.44
C LEU A 36 -10.76 7.25 -13.25
N MET A 37 -11.69 8.22 -13.10
CA MET A 37 -11.66 9.27 -12.09
C MET A 37 -12.99 9.45 -11.34
N SER A 38 -14.00 8.62 -11.58
CA SER A 38 -15.33 8.73 -10.93
C SER A 38 -15.91 10.15 -10.97
N ASN A 39 -15.52 10.96 -11.96
CA ASN A 39 -15.93 12.35 -12.18
C ASN A 39 -15.80 13.26 -10.93
N ARG A 40 -14.90 12.96 -9.99
CA ARG A 40 -14.69 13.67 -8.70
C ARG A 40 -16.00 13.93 -7.94
N SER A 41 -16.83 12.92 -7.79
CA SER A 41 -18.19 13.05 -7.22
C SER A 41 -18.40 12.28 -5.92
N ILE A 42 -17.37 11.61 -5.41
CA ILE A 42 -17.49 10.69 -4.29
C ILE A 42 -17.52 11.44 -2.93
N PRO A 43 -18.47 11.12 -2.04
CA PRO A 43 -18.59 11.77 -0.73
C PRO A 43 -17.45 11.39 0.22
N LEU A 44 -17.13 12.29 1.16
CA LEU A 44 -16.03 12.18 2.11
C LEU A 44 -15.98 10.84 2.88
N TRP A 45 -17.11 10.36 3.40
CA TRP A 45 -17.12 9.12 4.18
C TRP A 45 -16.76 7.89 3.33
N ILE A 46 -17.18 7.88 2.06
CA ILE A 46 -16.83 6.81 1.11
C ILE A 46 -15.35 6.92 0.73
N THR A 47 -14.85 8.13 0.41
CA THR A 47 -13.43 8.29 0.04
C THR A 47 -12.51 7.95 1.21
N SER A 48 -12.89 8.27 2.45
CA SER A 48 -12.08 7.93 3.64
C SER A 48 -12.03 6.42 3.91
N LEU A 49 -13.17 5.71 3.80
CA LEU A 49 -13.20 4.27 3.93
C LEU A 49 -12.51 3.56 2.76
N ALA A 50 -12.70 4.04 1.53
CA ALA A 50 -12.02 3.50 0.36
C ALA A 50 -10.51 3.76 0.41
N PHE A 51 -10.08 4.91 0.92
CA PHE A 51 -8.66 5.25 1.09
C PHE A 51 -7.93 4.24 1.99
N ILE A 52 -8.53 3.87 3.11
CA ILE A 52 -7.95 2.85 3.99
C ILE A 52 -8.12 1.44 3.42
N SER A 53 -9.27 1.13 2.83
CA SER A 53 -9.57 -0.21 2.31
C SER A 53 -8.73 -0.58 1.10
N ALA A 54 -8.44 0.35 0.19
CA ALA A 54 -7.55 0.11 -0.94
C ALA A 54 -6.15 -0.33 -0.50
N ASN A 55 -5.71 0.14 0.66
CA ASN A 55 -4.46 -0.29 1.29
C ASN A 55 -4.62 -1.61 2.08
N LEU A 56 -5.83 -1.96 2.57
CA LEU A 56 -6.10 -3.23 3.28
C LEU A 56 -6.09 -4.44 2.33
N GLY A 57 -5.16 -4.49 1.41
CA GLY A 57 -4.90 -5.64 0.53
C GLY A 57 -4.10 -6.74 1.21
N ALA A 58 -3.60 -7.69 0.41
CA ALA A 58 -2.79 -8.81 0.90
C ALA A 58 -1.57 -8.34 1.69
N GLN A 59 -0.92 -7.28 1.24
CA GLN A 59 0.22 -6.65 1.92
C GLN A 59 -0.09 -6.26 3.36
N GLU A 60 -1.30 -5.75 3.60
CA GLU A 60 -1.69 -5.26 4.91
C GLU A 60 -2.19 -6.39 5.81
N VAL A 61 -3.11 -7.22 5.32
CA VAL A 61 -3.75 -8.21 6.19
C VAL A 61 -2.87 -9.45 6.35
N LEU A 62 -2.37 -9.99 5.26
CA LEU A 62 -1.52 -11.18 5.29
C LEU A 62 -0.06 -10.82 5.63
N GLY A 63 0.49 -9.82 4.93
CA GLY A 63 1.90 -9.43 5.08
C GLY A 63 2.23 -8.85 6.44
N MET A 64 1.34 -8.07 7.05
CA MET A 64 1.57 -7.54 8.41
C MET A 64 1.41 -8.61 9.49
N ALA A 65 0.53 -9.59 9.31
CA ALA A 65 0.45 -10.74 10.22
C ALA A 65 1.71 -11.61 10.09
N ALA A 66 2.21 -11.81 8.88
CA ALA A 66 3.49 -12.47 8.64
C ALA A 66 4.65 -11.73 9.34
N ASN A 67 4.73 -10.41 9.18
CA ASN A 67 5.74 -9.59 9.83
C ASN A 67 5.57 -9.57 11.36
N GLY A 68 4.34 -9.60 11.88
CA GLY A 68 4.07 -9.76 13.32
C GLY A 68 4.65 -11.05 13.87
N ALA A 69 4.52 -12.17 13.15
CA ALA A 69 5.13 -13.45 13.51
C ALA A 69 6.65 -13.44 13.33
N LYS A 70 7.17 -12.81 12.27
CA LYS A 70 8.61 -12.77 11.97
C LYS A 70 9.36 -11.79 12.87
N TYR A 71 8.86 -10.55 13.01
CA TYR A 71 9.57 -9.42 13.62
C TYR A 71 8.93 -8.90 14.92
N GLY A 72 7.74 -9.36 15.29
CA GLY A 72 7.06 -8.93 16.50
C GLY A 72 6.49 -7.50 16.40
N LEU A 73 6.47 -6.81 17.56
CA LEU A 73 5.89 -5.47 17.71
C LEU A 73 6.64 -4.37 16.95
N TYR A 74 7.88 -4.56 16.50
CA TYR A 74 8.56 -3.59 15.62
C TYR A 74 7.75 -3.27 14.37
N THR A 75 6.95 -4.22 13.91
CA THR A 75 6.06 -4.05 12.74
C THR A 75 5.04 -2.93 12.92
N VAL A 76 4.69 -2.53 14.14
CA VAL A 76 3.72 -1.43 14.38
C VAL A 76 4.23 -0.07 13.87
N HIS A 77 5.55 0.09 13.70
CA HIS A 77 6.13 1.32 13.17
C HIS A 77 5.72 1.65 11.74
N PHE A 78 5.27 0.67 10.95
CA PHE A 78 4.63 0.93 9.65
C PHE A 78 3.40 1.82 9.79
N TYR A 79 2.73 1.80 10.94
CA TYR A 79 1.51 2.55 11.25
C TYR A 79 1.79 3.81 12.07
N TRP A 80 2.47 3.65 13.21
CA TRP A 80 2.61 4.71 14.19
C TRP A 80 3.69 5.72 13.84
N LEU A 81 4.81 5.27 13.33
CA LEU A 81 5.88 6.14 12.85
C LEU A 81 5.67 6.54 11.38
N GLY A 82 5.21 5.60 10.55
CA GLY A 82 5.08 5.80 9.11
C GLY A 82 3.72 6.37 8.69
N ALA A 83 2.68 5.52 8.63
CA ALA A 83 1.41 5.85 7.97
C ALA A 83 0.71 7.06 8.58
N ALA A 84 0.60 7.16 9.92
CA ALA A 84 -0.13 8.23 10.58
C ALA A 84 0.44 9.62 10.22
N LEU A 85 1.76 9.78 10.30
CA LEU A 85 2.44 11.04 9.99
C LEU A 85 2.31 11.40 8.51
N ALA A 86 2.53 10.43 7.62
CA ALA A 86 2.47 10.63 6.19
C ALA A 86 1.04 10.97 5.71
N MET A 87 0.01 10.32 6.26
CA MET A 87 -1.40 10.60 5.91
C MET A 87 -1.83 12.01 6.35
N ILE A 88 -1.37 12.46 7.52
CA ILE A 88 -1.60 13.85 7.97
C ILE A 88 -0.90 14.81 7.01
N PHE A 89 0.36 14.54 6.67
CA PHE A 89 1.14 15.38 5.77
C PHE A 89 0.51 15.45 4.38
N LEU A 90 0.05 14.32 3.83
CA LEU A 90 -0.70 14.29 2.57
C LEU A 90 -1.92 15.20 2.63
N GLY A 91 -2.78 15.03 3.63
CA GLY A 91 -4.04 15.78 3.73
C GLY A 91 -3.85 17.28 3.93
N VAL A 92 -2.89 17.66 4.78
CA VAL A 92 -2.66 19.06 5.15
C VAL A 92 -1.85 19.81 4.10
N TYR A 93 -0.75 19.19 3.62
CA TYR A 93 0.25 19.90 2.81
C TYR A 93 0.22 19.53 1.32
N MET A 94 -0.05 18.28 0.94
CA MET A 94 0.08 17.87 -0.47
C MET A 94 -1.24 17.86 -1.25
N MET A 95 -2.38 17.54 -0.61
CA MET A 95 -3.67 17.52 -1.30
C MET A 95 -4.07 18.86 -1.92
N PRO A 96 -3.74 20.02 -1.36
CA PRO A 96 -3.95 21.30 -2.04
C PRO A 96 -3.33 21.37 -3.43
N PHE A 97 -2.14 20.82 -3.62
CA PHE A 97 -1.45 20.79 -4.92
C PHE A 97 -2.05 19.75 -5.86
N TYR A 98 -2.26 18.52 -5.40
CA TYR A 98 -2.85 17.46 -6.23
C TYR A 98 -4.27 17.81 -6.70
N TYR A 99 -5.12 18.21 -5.77
CA TYR A 99 -6.51 18.54 -6.09
C TYR A 99 -6.63 19.91 -6.77
N GLY A 100 -5.88 20.91 -6.29
CA GLY A 100 -5.91 22.29 -6.78
C GLY A 100 -5.38 22.43 -8.19
N SER A 101 -4.32 21.70 -8.57
CA SER A 101 -3.79 21.67 -9.94
C SER A 101 -4.71 20.97 -10.95
N LYS A 102 -5.79 20.32 -10.48
CA LYS A 102 -6.71 19.50 -11.29
C LYS A 102 -6.04 18.32 -12.02
N ALA A 103 -4.83 17.94 -11.59
CA ALA A 103 -4.16 16.76 -12.11
C ALA A 103 -5.05 15.50 -11.94
N ARG A 104 -5.02 14.60 -12.92
CA ARG A 104 -5.80 13.35 -12.92
C ARG A 104 -5.00 12.18 -12.33
N SER A 105 -3.67 12.38 -12.23
CA SER A 105 -2.74 11.40 -11.71
C SER A 105 -1.57 12.08 -11.00
N VAL A 106 -0.80 11.31 -10.23
CA VAL A 106 0.46 11.75 -9.63
C VAL A 106 1.50 12.08 -10.72
N PRO A 107 1.70 11.25 -11.76
CA PRO A 107 2.57 11.61 -12.88
C PRO A 107 2.14 12.89 -13.61
N GLU A 108 0.85 13.16 -13.78
CA GLU A 108 0.39 14.39 -14.42
C GLU A 108 0.75 15.64 -13.61
N TYR A 109 0.73 15.57 -12.27
CA TYR A 109 1.24 16.66 -11.44
C TYR A 109 2.74 16.91 -11.70
N LEU A 110 3.54 15.86 -11.86
CA LEU A 110 4.97 16.02 -12.19
C LEU A 110 5.18 16.71 -13.54
N LYS A 111 4.33 16.46 -14.53
CA LYS A 111 4.33 17.21 -15.78
C LYS A 111 4.07 18.70 -15.56
N LEU A 112 3.02 19.02 -14.80
CA LEU A 112 2.67 20.41 -14.51
C LEU A 112 3.81 21.14 -13.78
N ARG A 113 4.45 20.46 -12.84
CA ARG A 113 5.53 21.04 -12.04
C ARG A 113 6.87 21.06 -12.76
N PHE A 114 7.18 20.05 -13.57
CA PHE A 114 8.45 19.85 -14.22
C PHE A 114 8.31 19.77 -15.74
N ASP A 115 8.26 18.56 -16.27
CA ASP A 115 8.20 18.30 -17.70
C ASP A 115 7.61 16.92 -18.04
N GLU A 116 7.46 16.67 -19.35
CA GLU A 116 6.90 15.40 -19.86
C GLU A 116 7.85 14.20 -19.62
N LYS A 117 9.17 14.41 -19.57
CA LYS A 117 10.14 13.32 -19.35
C LYS A 117 10.02 12.78 -17.93
N THR A 118 9.94 13.67 -16.94
CA THR A 118 9.74 13.33 -15.52
C THR A 118 8.41 12.59 -15.31
N ARG A 119 7.31 13.07 -15.95
CA ARG A 119 6.02 12.38 -15.97
C ARG A 119 6.13 10.97 -16.51
N THR A 120 6.73 10.82 -17.71
CA THR A 120 6.81 9.54 -18.41
C THR A 120 7.61 8.51 -17.62
N PHE A 121 8.76 8.91 -17.07
CA PHE A 121 9.57 8.03 -16.25
C PHE A 121 8.80 7.55 -15.01
N ASN A 122 8.15 8.47 -14.31
CA ASN A 122 7.32 8.09 -13.16
C ASN A 122 6.13 7.21 -13.55
N ALA A 123 5.45 7.51 -14.67
CA ALA A 123 4.34 6.69 -15.14
C ALA A 123 4.77 5.25 -15.44
N LEU A 124 5.94 5.04 -16.04
CA LEU A 124 6.46 3.71 -16.33
C LEU A 124 6.89 2.95 -15.06
N THR A 125 7.63 3.60 -14.16
CA THR A 125 8.07 2.97 -12.90
C THR A 125 6.88 2.65 -12.00
N PHE A 126 5.90 3.55 -11.91
CA PHE A 126 4.66 3.32 -11.18
C PHE A 126 3.81 2.18 -11.80
N ALA A 127 3.69 2.13 -13.12
CA ALA A 127 3.00 1.03 -13.80
C ALA A 127 3.63 -0.33 -13.47
N GLY A 128 4.96 -0.43 -13.48
CA GLY A 128 5.68 -1.62 -13.04
C GLY A 128 5.38 -1.99 -11.58
N MET A 129 5.51 -1.02 -10.67
CA MET A 129 5.26 -1.21 -9.24
C MET A 129 3.83 -1.72 -8.95
N THR A 130 2.80 -1.14 -9.59
CA THR A 130 1.41 -1.56 -9.39
C THR A 130 1.12 -2.95 -9.92
N VAL A 131 1.76 -3.37 -11.01
CA VAL A 131 1.69 -4.74 -11.52
C VAL A 131 2.28 -5.73 -10.51
N PHE A 132 3.44 -5.44 -9.92
CA PHE A 132 4.02 -6.26 -8.86
C PHE A 132 3.11 -6.33 -7.62
N SER A 133 2.60 -5.21 -7.14
CA SER A 133 1.70 -5.15 -5.98
C SER A 133 0.38 -5.90 -6.23
N SER A 134 -0.15 -5.81 -7.46
CA SER A 134 -1.31 -6.57 -7.89
C SER A 134 -1.03 -8.07 -7.95
N GLY A 135 0.15 -8.46 -8.44
CA GLY A 135 0.59 -9.86 -8.48
C GLY A 135 0.76 -10.47 -7.08
N VAL A 136 1.27 -9.70 -6.12
CA VAL A 136 1.33 -10.13 -4.70
C VAL A 136 -0.07 -10.41 -4.15
N SER A 137 -1.04 -9.54 -4.43
CA SER A 137 -2.43 -9.74 -4.00
C SER A 137 -3.06 -10.98 -4.66
N LEU A 138 -2.74 -11.21 -5.93
CA LEU A 138 -3.21 -12.38 -6.68
C LEU A 138 -2.57 -13.67 -6.17
N TYR A 139 -1.27 -13.66 -5.87
CA TYR A 139 -0.57 -14.77 -5.22
C TYR A 139 -1.22 -15.14 -3.88
N ALA A 140 -1.48 -14.14 -3.03
CA ALA A 140 -2.08 -14.35 -1.73
C ALA A 140 -3.49 -14.98 -1.84
N LEU A 141 -4.29 -14.52 -2.83
CA LEU A 141 -5.61 -15.08 -3.09
C LEU A 141 -5.53 -16.52 -3.59
N ALA A 142 -4.61 -16.82 -4.51
CA ALA A 142 -4.39 -18.18 -5.02
C ALA A 142 -3.89 -19.12 -3.91
N MET A 143 -2.95 -18.69 -3.09
CA MET A 143 -2.46 -19.43 -1.93
C MET A 143 -3.60 -19.74 -0.94
N LEU A 144 -4.47 -18.75 -0.66
CA LEU A 144 -5.63 -18.97 0.20
C LEU A 144 -6.57 -20.04 -0.38
N MET A 145 -6.89 -19.97 -1.67
CA MET A 145 -7.74 -20.98 -2.35
C MET A 145 -7.09 -22.37 -2.33
N GLN A 146 -5.78 -22.46 -2.53
CA GLN A 146 -5.04 -23.72 -2.43
C GLN A 146 -5.16 -24.33 -1.03
N VAL A 147 -4.95 -23.53 0.01
CA VAL A 147 -4.96 -24.01 1.41
C VAL A 147 -6.37 -24.31 1.91
N THR A 148 -7.36 -23.53 1.49
CA THR A 148 -8.75 -23.67 1.96
C THR A 148 -9.57 -24.67 1.15
N LEU A 149 -9.43 -24.63 -0.18
CA LEU A 149 -10.24 -25.43 -1.10
C LEU A 149 -9.48 -26.66 -1.66
N GLY A 150 -8.16 -26.73 -1.42
CA GLY A 150 -7.31 -27.79 -1.96
C GLY A 150 -7.10 -27.68 -3.48
N TRP A 151 -7.38 -26.52 -4.07
CA TRP A 151 -7.23 -26.32 -5.51
C TRP A 151 -5.76 -26.15 -5.90
N ASP A 152 -5.45 -26.50 -7.15
CA ASP A 152 -4.14 -26.23 -7.71
C ASP A 152 -3.85 -24.74 -7.75
N PHE A 153 -2.58 -24.36 -7.55
CA PHE A 153 -2.16 -22.96 -7.50
C PHE A 153 -2.43 -22.24 -8.83
N ASP A 154 -2.10 -22.89 -9.96
CA ASP A 154 -2.26 -22.28 -11.28
C ASP A 154 -3.73 -22.04 -11.60
N MET A 155 -4.60 -23.01 -11.32
CA MET A 155 -6.06 -22.86 -11.45
C MET A 155 -6.56 -21.71 -10.57
N SER A 156 -6.07 -21.62 -9.33
CA SER A 156 -6.48 -20.59 -8.36
C SER A 156 -6.08 -19.18 -8.82
N VAL A 157 -4.87 -19.01 -9.37
CA VAL A 157 -4.39 -17.73 -9.94
C VAL A 157 -5.29 -17.26 -11.08
N TRP A 158 -5.58 -18.12 -12.06
CA TRP A 158 -6.39 -17.74 -13.22
C TRP A 158 -7.85 -17.46 -12.86
N LEU A 159 -8.43 -18.25 -11.96
CA LEU A 159 -9.78 -18.03 -11.48
C LEU A 159 -9.90 -16.71 -10.71
N ALA A 160 -8.97 -16.45 -9.80
CA ALA A 160 -8.91 -15.20 -9.04
C ALA A 160 -8.77 -13.98 -9.96
N ALA A 161 -7.87 -14.06 -10.95
CA ALA A 161 -7.71 -13.02 -11.96
C ALA A 161 -9.01 -12.77 -12.74
N GLY A 162 -9.73 -13.85 -13.14
CA GLY A 162 -11.01 -13.76 -13.85
C GLY A 162 -12.10 -13.08 -13.02
N ILE A 163 -12.22 -13.41 -11.75
CA ILE A 163 -13.21 -12.81 -10.85
C ILE A 163 -12.97 -11.29 -10.70
N VAL A 164 -11.72 -10.90 -10.46
CA VAL A 164 -11.36 -9.48 -10.31
C VAL A 164 -11.59 -8.72 -11.62
N LEU A 165 -11.25 -9.35 -12.76
CA LEU A 165 -11.48 -8.75 -14.08
C LEU A 165 -12.94 -8.39 -14.28
N VAL A 166 -13.88 -9.28 -13.96
CA VAL A 166 -15.32 -9.07 -14.22
C VAL A 166 -15.82 -7.79 -13.58
N TYR A 167 -15.60 -7.56 -12.29
CA TYR A 167 -16.20 -6.41 -11.65
C TYR A 167 -15.50 -5.07 -11.95
N ILE A 168 -14.17 -5.08 -12.17
CA ILE A 168 -13.43 -3.87 -12.58
C ILE A 168 -13.80 -3.47 -14.00
N PHE A 169 -13.87 -4.45 -14.91
CA PHE A 169 -14.22 -4.20 -16.31
C PHE A 169 -15.61 -3.59 -16.48
N LEU A 170 -16.56 -3.92 -15.59
CA LEU A 170 -17.93 -3.43 -15.64
C LEU A 170 -18.08 -1.98 -15.16
N GLY A 171 -17.47 -1.61 -14.05
CA GLY A 171 -17.76 -0.35 -13.36
C GLY A 171 -16.54 0.57 -13.11
N GLY A 172 -15.34 0.17 -13.51
CA GLY A 172 -14.10 0.96 -13.33
C GLY A 172 -13.85 1.36 -11.89
N LEU A 173 -13.22 2.54 -11.69
CA LEU A 173 -12.86 3.07 -10.37
C LEU A 173 -14.07 3.26 -9.45
N THR A 174 -15.21 3.70 -9.97
CA THR A 174 -16.43 3.88 -9.16
C THR A 174 -16.86 2.56 -8.52
N SER A 175 -16.87 1.46 -9.29
CA SER A 175 -17.18 0.13 -8.76
C SER A 175 -16.16 -0.34 -7.74
N ALA A 176 -14.87 -0.12 -7.99
CA ALA A 176 -13.82 -0.46 -7.05
C ALA A 176 -14.02 0.25 -5.70
N VAL A 177 -14.21 1.57 -5.70
CA VAL A 177 -14.38 2.40 -4.49
C VAL A 177 -15.59 1.99 -3.64
N TYR A 178 -16.74 1.68 -4.26
CA TYR A 178 -17.91 1.23 -3.50
C TYR A 178 -17.73 -0.20 -2.96
N ASN A 179 -17.07 -1.09 -3.70
CA ASN A 179 -16.70 -2.40 -3.21
C ASN A 179 -15.69 -2.31 -2.05
N GLU A 180 -14.71 -1.39 -2.12
CA GLU A 180 -13.74 -1.14 -1.05
C GLU A 180 -14.42 -0.78 0.29
N VAL A 181 -15.53 -0.04 0.27
CA VAL A 181 -16.32 0.25 1.48
C VAL A 181 -16.91 -1.03 2.08
N LEU A 182 -17.54 -1.88 1.27
CA LEU A 182 -18.06 -3.18 1.72
C LEU A 182 -16.92 -4.05 2.28
N GLN A 183 -15.82 -4.12 1.55
CA GLN A 183 -14.63 -4.92 1.89
C GLN A 183 -14.01 -4.46 3.22
N PHE A 184 -13.96 -3.16 3.50
CA PHE A 184 -13.49 -2.64 4.79
C PHE A 184 -14.25 -3.26 5.97
N PHE A 185 -15.57 -3.24 5.93
CA PHE A 185 -16.39 -3.81 7.00
C PHE A 185 -16.21 -5.32 7.11
N LEU A 186 -16.13 -6.03 5.98
CA LEU A 186 -15.92 -7.48 5.97
C LEU A 186 -14.55 -7.86 6.55
N ILE A 187 -13.50 -7.12 6.22
CA ILE A 187 -12.15 -7.36 6.74
C ILE A 187 -12.14 -7.17 8.26
N VAL A 188 -12.67 -6.05 8.74
CA VAL A 188 -12.70 -5.78 10.19
C VAL A 188 -13.55 -6.82 10.93
N LEU A 189 -14.76 -7.10 10.46
CA LEU A 189 -15.67 -8.06 11.11
C LEU A 189 -15.17 -9.51 11.00
N GLY A 190 -14.44 -9.85 9.95
CA GLY A 190 -13.92 -11.21 9.75
C GLY A 190 -12.61 -11.50 10.46
N ILE A 191 -11.76 -10.47 10.68
CA ILE A 191 -10.43 -10.68 11.28
C ILE A 191 -10.38 -10.26 12.76
N ALA A 192 -11.11 -9.23 13.19
CA ALA A 192 -11.08 -8.78 14.58
C ALA A 192 -11.44 -9.87 15.61
N PRO A 193 -12.48 -10.70 15.41
CA PRO A 193 -12.80 -11.78 16.35
C PRO A 193 -11.65 -12.79 16.51
N LEU A 194 -10.83 -13.01 15.45
CA LEU A 194 -9.69 -13.93 15.50
C LEU A 194 -8.68 -13.52 16.55
N VAL A 195 -8.46 -12.22 16.71
CA VAL A 195 -7.56 -11.67 17.72
C VAL A 195 -8.04 -11.98 19.12
N PHE A 196 -9.34 -11.74 19.40
CA PHE A 196 -9.93 -11.98 20.72
C PHE A 196 -9.90 -13.46 21.10
N ILE A 197 -10.31 -14.33 20.17
CA ILE A 197 -10.29 -15.79 20.37
C ILE A 197 -8.87 -16.29 20.58
N GLY A 198 -7.94 -15.81 19.74
CA GLY A 198 -6.53 -16.18 19.83
C GLY A 198 -5.88 -15.72 21.14
N LEU A 199 -6.14 -14.47 21.56
CA LEU A 199 -5.67 -13.94 22.83
C LEU A 199 -6.20 -14.78 24.02
N GLN A 200 -7.50 -15.05 24.03
CA GLN A 200 -8.11 -15.86 25.09
C GLN A 200 -7.48 -17.25 25.15
N LYS A 201 -7.24 -17.89 24.01
CA LYS A 201 -6.61 -19.21 23.94
C LYS A 201 -5.13 -19.20 24.36
N ALA A 202 -4.43 -18.12 24.07
CA ALA A 202 -3.02 -17.95 24.48
C ALA A 202 -2.83 -17.66 25.99
N GLY A 203 -3.92 -17.43 26.74
CA GLY A 203 -3.86 -17.03 28.16
C GLY A 203 -3.80 -15.53 28.38
N GLY A 204 -4.33 -14.73 27.43
CA GLY A 204 -4.31 -13.27 27.45
C GLY A 204 -2.92 -12.71 27.11
N TRP A 205 -2.69 -11.45 27.47
CA TRP A 205 -1.39 -10.81 27.26
C TRP A 205 -0.27 -11.44 28.10
N GLU A 206 -0.60 -11.89 29.32
CA GLU A 206 0.36 -12.61 30.18
C GLU A 206 0.87 -13.90 29.53
N GLY A 207 -0.04 -14.66 28.90
CA GLY A 207 0.33 -15.85 28.16
C GLY A 207 1.25 -15.56 26.96
N ILE A 208 1.06 -14.41 26.28
CA ILE A 208 1.97 -13.98 25.23
C ILE A 208 3.36 -13.69 25.81
N VAL A 209 3.44 -12.90 26.87
CA VAL A 209 4.72 -12.53 27.52
C VAL A 209 5.49 -13.76 28.00
N GLN A 210 4.81 -14.81 28.44
CA GLN A 210 5.45 -16.05 28.91
C GLN A 210 6.01 -16.93 27.78
N HIS A 211 5.46 -16.84 26.55
CA HIS A 211 5.77 -17.80 25.47
C HIS A 211 6.42 -17.15 24.23
N VAL A 212 6.45 -15.82 24.14
CA VAL A 212 7.08 -15.10 23.04
C VAL A 212 8.38 -14.47 23.51
N ASP A 213 9.40 -14.52 22.68
CA ASP A 213 10.68 -13.88 22.96
C ASP A 213 10.49 -12.39 23.28
N ASP A 214 11.04 -11.94 24.42
CA ASP A 214 11.00 -10.56 24.89
C ASP A 214 11.46 -9.57 23.82
N ALA A 215 12.45 -9.94 23.01
CA ALA A 215 12.92 -9.10 21.91
C ALA A 215 11.83 -8.78 20.87
N LYS A 216 10.77 -9.59 20.77
CA LYS A 216 9.63 -9.36 19.84
C LYS A 216 8.47 -8.57 20.46
N LEU A 217 8.52 -8.27 21.76
CA LEU A 217 7.43 -7.63 22.51
C LEU A 217 7.64 -6.14 22.77
N HIS A 218 8.71 -5.56 22.26
CA HIS A 218 9.03 -4.14 22.39
C HIS A 218 9.02 -3.44 21.02
N VAL A 219 8.71 -2.16 21.02
CA VAL A 219 8.67 -1.37 19.78
C VAL A 219 9.95 -0.58 19.54
N TRP A 220 10.69 -0.17 20.60
CA TRP A 220 11.88 0.67 20.50
C TRP A 220 13.17 0.03 21.05
N LYS A 221 13.05 -1.03 21.83
CA LYS A 221 14.20 -1.69 22.46
C LYS A 221 15.10 -2.33 21.40
N GLY A 222 16.42 -2.16 21.51
CA GLY A 222 17.38 -2.80 20.60
C GLY A 222 17.63 -2.09 19.27
N LEU A 223 17.01 -0.92 19.00
CA LEU A 223 17.27 -0.15 17.78
C LEU A 223 18.64 0.58 17.78
N SER A 224 19.46 0.42 18.84
CA SER A 224 20.83 0.93 18.86
C SER A 224 21.75 0.20 17.87
N SER A 225 21.45 -1.05 17.54
CA SER A 225 22.21 -1.87 16.60
C SER A 225 21.32 -2.94 15.94
N PRO A 226 21.54 -3.27 14.65
CA PRO A 226 20.73 -4.26 13.92
C PRO A 226 20.71 -5.65 14.56
N GLU A 227 21.80 -6.09 15.20
CA GLU A 227 21.89 -7.40 15.86
C GLU A 227 21.03 -7.53 17.11
N ASN A 228 20.56 -6.40 17.67
CA ASN A 228 19.85 -6.37 18.95
C ASN A 228 18.33 -6.45 18.82
N ASN A 229 17.79 -6.60 17.60
CA ASN A 229 16.37 -6.72 17.38
C ASN A 229 16.02 -7.69 16.23
N PRO A 230 14.86 -8.33 16.27
CA PRO A 230 14.48 -9.36 15.30
C PRO A 230 14.28 -8.83 13.87
N MET A 231 14.05 -7.54 13.68
CA MET A 231 13.92 -6.94 12.35
C MET A 231 15.29 -6.64 11.71
N GLY A 232 16.37 -6.61 12.50
CA GLY A 232 17.73 -6.33 12.03
C GLY A 232 17.89 -4.89 11.52
N VAL A 233 17.19 -3.93 12.13
CA VAL A 233 17.15 -2.51 11.70
C VAL A 233 17.69 -1.64 12.83
N ASP A 234 18.52 -0.65 12.49
CA ASP A 234 18.93 0.40 13.42
C ASP A 234 17.91 1.56 13.48
N ALA A 235 18.14 2.50 14.39
CA ALA A 235 17.28 3.67 14.56
C ALA A 235 17.19 4.53 13.28
N ILE A 236 18.26 4.63 12.49
CA ILE A 236 18.27 5.39 11.23
C ILE A 236 17.39 4.67 10.20
N GLY A 237 17.56 3.37 10.02
CA GLY A 237 16.73 2.56 9.14
C GLY A 237 15.26 2.62 9.54
N MET A 238 14.94 2.55 10.83
CA MET A 238 13.56 2.60 11.33
C MET A 238 12.93 3.99 11.14
N VAL A 239 13.56 5.05 11.67
CA VAL A 239 12.95 6.39 11.69
C VAL A 239 13.05 7.05 10.31
N PHE A 240 14.21 6.99 9.68
CA PHE A 240 14.42 7.67 8.40
C PHE A 240 14.06 6.79 7.21
N GLY A 241 14.51 5.53 7.18
CA GLY A 241 14.21 4.60 6.07
C GLY A 241 12.73 4.25 5.98
N LEU A 242 12.15 3.68 7.03
CA LEU A 242 10.73 3.36 7.07
C LEU A 242 9.87 4.60 7.31
N GLY A 243 10.08 5.27 8.46
CA GLY A 243 9.15 6.29 8.98
C GLY A 243 9.03 7.51 8.09
N PHE A 244 10.13 7.98 7.50
CA PHE A 244 10.12 9.15 6.64
C PHE A 244 10.11 8.77 5.15
N VAL A 245 11.09 8.01 4.66
CA VAL A 245 11.24 7.82 3.21
C VAL A 245 10.18 6.90 2.63
N LEU A 246 10.08 5.65 3.12
CA LEU A 246 9.14 4.68 2.54
C LEU A 246 7.69 5.01 2.85
N ALA A 247 7.38 5.42 4.07
CA ALA A 247 6.01 5.73 4.45
C ALA A 247 5.48 6.98 3.73
N PHE A 248 6.26 8.07 3.70
CA PHE A 248 5.83 9.26 2.94
C PHE A 248 5.85 8.99 1.44
N GLY A 249 6.83 8.23 0.95
CA GLY A 249 6.84 7.78 -0.45
C GLY A 249 5.55 7.04 -0.82
N TYR A 250 5.12 6.08 -0.02
CA TYR A 250 3.89 5.34 -0.26
C TYR A 250 2.64 6.22 -0.08
N TRP A 251 2.42 6.79 1.11
CA TRP A 251 1.17 7.48 1.42
C TRP A 251 1.00 8.80 0.67
N CYS A 252 2.08 9.48 0.31
CA CYS A 252 2.02 10.79 -0.31
C CYS A 252 2.17 10.78 -1.83
N THR A 253 2.77 9.74 -2.42
CA THR A 253 3.09 9.73 -3.85
C THR A 253 2.58 8.49 -4.60
N ASP A 254 2.18 7.43 -3.89
CA ASP A 254 1.56 6.28 -4.53
C ASP A 254 0.14 6.64 -5.01
N PHE A 255 -0.06 6.59 -6.31
CA PHE A 255 -1.33 6.98 -6.91
C PHE A 255 -2.48 6.08 -6.52
N LEU A 256 -2.23 4.81 -6.13
CA LEU A 256 -3.26 3.91 -5.62
C LEU A 256 -4.05 4.56 -4.46
N VAL A 257 -3.35 5.13 -3.47
CA VAL A 257 -3.99 5.75 -2.30
C VAL A 257 -4.40 7.19 -2.57
N VAL A 258 -3.53 7.98 -3.21
CA VAL A 258 -3.79 9.39 -3.53
C VAL A 258 -5.03 9.55 -4.41
N GLN A 259 -5.27 8.63 -5.35
CA GLN A 259 -6.44 8.63 -6.23
C GLN A 259 -7.76 8.68 -5.43
N ARG A 260 -7.87 7.95 -4.31
CA ARG A 260 -9.09 7.94 -3.47
C ARG A 260 -9.39 9.31 -2.87
N ALA A 261 -8.37 10.07 -2.51
CA ALA A 261 -8.56 11.44 -2.05
C ALA A 261 -8.88 12.41 -3.22
N MET A 262 -8.24 12.22 -4.38
CA MET A 262 -8.44 13.10 -5.55
C MET A 262 -9.84 13.01 -6.18
N ILE A 263 -10.58 11.94 -5.98
CA ILE A 263 -11.95 11.77 -6.49
C ILE A 263 -13.03 12.35 -5.56
N SER A 264 -12.64 12.99 -4.46
CA SER A 264 -13.55 13.69 -3.54
C SER A 264 -14.30 14.83 -4.24
N ARG A 265 -15.48 15.21 -3.71
CA ARG A 265 -16.35 16.24 -4.29
C ARG A 265 -15.73 17.63 -4.32
N ASN A 266 -14.89 17.94 -3.37
CA ASN A 266 -14.26 19.26 -3.23
C ASN A 266 -12.91 19.12 -2.53
N LEU A 267 -12.12 20.20 -2.55
CA LEU A 267 -10.78 20.23 -1.98
C LEU A 267 -10.80 19.96 -0.45
N ASN A 268 -11.79 20.45 0.27
CA ASN A 268 -11.86 20.26 1.72
C ASN A 268 -12.09 18.78 2.07
N ASP A 269 -12.96 18.10 1.34
CA ASP A 269 -13.15 16.65 1.47
C ASP A 269 -11.88 15.88 1.07
N ALA A 270 -11.19 16.29 0.00
CA ALA A 270 -9.93 15.67 -0.42
C ALA A 270 -8.84 15.77 0.65
N ARG A 271 -8.69 16.93 1.31
CA ARG A 271 -7.74 17.14 2.41
C ARG A 271 -8.09 16.29 3.65
N ARG A 272 -9.37 16.16 3.97
CA ARG A 272 -9.86 15.42 5.14
C ARG A 272 -9.81 13.91 4.95
N THR A 273 -9.93 13.42 3.73
CA THR A 273 -9.96 11.98 3.41
C THR A 273 -8.80 11.21 4.05
N PRO A 274 -7.50 11.54 3.81
CA PRO A 274 -6.41 10.79 4.42
C PRO A 274 -6.32 10.98 5.94
N VAL A 275 -6.66 12.17 6.47
CA VAL A 275 -6.57 12.44 7.91
C VAL A 275 -7.64 11.66 8.69
N ILE A 276 -8.87 11.57 8.17
CA ILE A 276 -9.92 10.74 8.77
C ILE A 276 -9.57 9.25 8.68
N ALA A 277 -9.01 8.81 7.55
CA ALA A 277 -8.56 7.45 7.37
C ALA A 277 -7.39 7.07 8.31
N ALA A 278 -6.58 8.04 8.75
CA ALA A 278 -5.48 7.82 9.68
C ALA A 278 -5.98 7.37 11.09
N ILE A 279 -7.18 7.78 11.50
CA ILE A 279 -7.73 7.41 12.82
C ILE A 279 -7.86 5.88 12.96
N PRO A 280 -8.64 5.16 12.13
CA PRO A 280 -8.69 3.71 12.19
C PRO A 280 -7.34 3.08 11.83
N LYS A 281 -6.50 3.73 11.00
CA LYS A 281 -5.20 3.20 10.62
C LYS A 281 -4.25 3.01 11.80
N VAL A 282 -4.24 3.91 12.77
CA VAL A 282 -3.43 3.78 14.00
C VAL A 282 -3.85 2.56 14.83
N LEU A 283 -5.12 2.12 14.74
CA LEU A 283 -5.65 0.95 15.44
C LEU A 283 -5.47 -0.37 14.66
N MET A 284 -5.15 -0.31 13.36
CA MET A 284 -5.00 -1.50 12.52
C MET A 284 -4.00 -2.55 13.05
N PRO A 285 -2.86 -2.19 13.69
CA PRO A 285 -1.95 -3.17 14.27
C PRO A 285 -2.63 -4.21 15.17
N LEU A 286 -3.68 -3.81 15.89
CA LEU A 286 -4.44 -4.73 16.74
C LEU A 286 -5.15 -5.84 15.95
N ILE A 287 -5.46 -5.59 14.68
CA ILE A 287 -6.21 -6.52 13.83
C ILE A 287 -5.26 -7.29 12.88
N VAL A 288 -4.20 -6.63 12.38
CA VAL A 288 -3.38 -7.20 11.32
C VAL A 288 -1.99 -7.67 11.78
N ILE A 289 -1.42 -7.12 12.86
CA ILE A 289 -0.11 -7.54 13.39
C ILE A 289 -0.26 -8.50 14.55
N LEU A 290 -1.12 -8.17 15.49
CA LEU A 290 -1.30 -8.94 16.71
C LEU A 290 -1.64 -10.42 16.47
N PRO A 291 -2.42 -10.83 15.43
CA PRO A 291 -2.59 -12.25 15.12
C PRO A 291 -1.27 -13.01 14.92
N GLY A 292 -0.28 -12.40 14.26
CA GLY A 292 1.03 -13.01 14.06
C GLY A 292 1.78 -13.23 15.38
N ILE A 293 1.70 -12.27 16.31
CA ILE A 293 2.31 -12.37 17.64
C ILE A 293 1.59 -13.42 18.50
N VAL A 294 0.25 -13.42 18.46
CA VAL A 294 -0.57 -14.44 19.14
C VAL A 294 -0.23 -15.83 18.64
N LEU A 295 -0.03 -15.99 17.33
CA LEU A 295 0.37 -17.27 16.74
C LEU A 295 1.67 -17.78 17.35
N LEU A 296 2.68 -16.93 17.56
CA LEU A 296 3.95 -17.35 18.20
C LEU A 296 3.74 -17.95 19.59
N ALA A 297 2.88 -17.34 20.41
CA ALA A 297 2.54 -17.89 21.71
C ALA A 297 1.79 -19.23 21.60
N LEU A 298 0.87 -19.35 20.65
CA LEU A 298 0.11 -20.59 20.42
C LEU A 298 0.97 -21.72 19.86
N GLN A 299 2.01 -21.41 19.08
CA GLN A 299 2.95 -22.40 18.56
C GLN A 299 3.73 -23.11 19.67
N GLN A 300 4.07 -22.40 20.75
CA GLN A 300 4.76 -22.96 21.91
C GLN A 300 3.83 -23.84 22.78
N GLN A 301 2.53 -23.58 22.75
CA GLN A 301 1.54 -24.25 23.59
C GLN A 301 0.83 -25.42 22.88
N PHE A 302 0.66 -25.34 21.53
CA PHE A 302 -0.17 -26.26 20.77
C PHE A 302 0.46 -26.66 19.42
N ALA A 303 0.64 -27.94 19.18
CA ALA A 303 1.24 -28.49 17.96
C ALA A 303 0.49 -28.11 16.67
N GLY A 304 -0.83 -27.85 16.74
CA GLY A 304 -1.65 -27.52 15.58
C GLY A 304 -1.39 -26.12 14.98
N PHE A 305 -0.61 -25.27 15.62
CA PHE A 305 -0.32 -23.89 15.18
C PHE A 305 1.02 -23.73 14.49
N GLN A 306 1.71 -24.83 14.18
CA GLN A 306 3.01 -24.75 13.50
C GLN A 306 2.85 -24.16 12.08
N LEU A 307 3.77 -23.24 11.74
CA LEU A 307 3.87 -22.71 10.38
C LEU A 307 4.53 -23.77 9.46
N PRO A 308 4.04 -23.93 8.24
CA PRO A 308 4.68 -24.78 7.25
C PRO A 308 5.99 -24.16 6.75
N VAL A 309 6.81 -24.96 6.09
CA VAL A 309 7.97 -24.49 5.34
C VAL A 309 7.57 -24.26 3.87
N ASN A 310 8.18 -23.25 3.26
CA ASN A 310 8.02 -22.98 1.83
C ASN A 310 8.87 -23.95 0.97
N ALA A 311 8.80 -23.79 -0.36
CA ALA A 311 9.56 -24.62 -1.29
C ALA A 311 11.10 -24.46 -1.16
N ALA A 312 11.57 -23.38 -0.52
CA ALA A 312 12.99 -23.13 -0.25
C ALA A 312 13.46 -23.73 1.10
N GLY A 313 12.55 -24.38 1.86
CA GLY A 313 12.86 -24.92 3.19
C GLY A 313 12.83 -23.90 4.32
N GLU A 314 12.34 -22.68 4.07
CA GLU A 314 12.20 -21.61 5.05
C GLU A 314 10.80 -21.60 5.66
N THR A 315 10.67 -21.11 6.91
CA THR A 315 9.35 -20.91 7.54
C THR A 315 8.50 -19.94 6.71
N ASP A 316 7.32 -20.37 6.29
CA ASP A 316 6.38 -19.54 5.51
C ASP A 316 5.50 -18.70 6.45
N TYR A 317 5.95 -17.51 6.76
CA TYR A 317 5.22 -16.58 7.61
C TYR A 317 3.90 -16.07 6.99
N ASN A 318 3.75 -16.13 5.65
CA ASN A 318 2.50 -15.75 4.98
C ASN A 318 1.33 -16.65 5.42
N MET A 319 1.62 -17.84 5.94
CA MET A 319 0.64 -18.77 6.47
C MET A 319 0.13 -18.44 7.89
N ALA A 320 0.62 -17.36 8.52
CA ALA A 320 0.23 -17.01 9.89
C ALA A 320 -1.29 -16.87 10.07
N LEU A 321 -1.94 -16.01 9.27
CA LEU A 321 -3.40 -15.84 9.31
C LEU A 321 -4.19 -17.09 8.87
N PRO A 322 -3.87 -17.76 7.75
CA PRO A 322 -4.54 -18.99 7.35
C PRO A 322 -4.50 -20.08 8.43
N VAL A 323 -3.36 -20.27 9.11
CA VAL A 323 -3.24 -21.23 10.22
C VAL A 323 -4.13 -20.84 11.40
N MET A 324 -4.12 -19.57 11.79
CA MET A 324 -4.97 -19.06 12.87
C MET A 324 -6.47 -19.26 12.57
N LEU A 325 -6.92 -18.90 11.37
CA LEU A 325 -8.32 -19.10 10.94
C LEU A 325 -8.72 -20.58 11.01
N LYS A 326 -7.87 -21.46 10.46
CA LYS A 326 -8.10 -22.90 10.45
C LYS A 326 -8.27 -23.50 11.84
N GLN A 327 -7.49 -23.02 12.80
CA GLN A 327 -7.42 -23.62 14.14
C GLN A 327 -8.40 -23.01 15.14
N LEU A 328 -8.85 -21.76 14.90
CA LEU A 328 -9.64 -21.01 15.89
C LEU A 328 -11.10 -20.83 15.48
N TYR A 329 -11.41 -20.81 14.17
CA TYR A 329 -12.76 -20.51 13.74
C TYR A 329 -13.61 -21.77 13.54
N PRO A 330 -14.80 -21.83 14.16
CA PRO A 330 -15.79 -22.85 13.84
C PRO A 330 -16.40 -22.58 12.45
N SER A 331 -17.12 -23.57 11.91
CA SER A 331 -17.90 -23.45 10.68
C SER A 331 -18.84 -22.22 10.73
N GLY A 332 -19.06 -21.58 9.60
CA GLY A 332 -19.74 -20.30 9.45
C GLY A 332 -18.84 -19.10 9.76
N MET A 333 -18.17 -19.08 10.91
CA MET A 333 -17.20 -18.06 11.24
C MET A 333 -15.93 -18.18 10.37
N LEU A 334 -15.53 -19.41 10.05
CA LEU A 334 -14.45 -19.69 9.11
C LEU A 334 -14.78 -19.14 7.70
N GLY A 335 -16.00 -19.32 7.23
CA GLY A 335 -16.48 -18.74 5.97
C GLY A 335 -16.40 -17.20 5.95
N VAL A 336 -16.75 -16.54 7.05
CA VAL A 336 -16.61 -15.07 7.20
C VAL A 336 -15.13 -14.66 7.17
N GLY A 337 -14.24 -15.34 7.91
CA GLY A 337 -12.81 -15.07 7.95
C GLY A 337 -12.14 -15.24 6.57
N ILE A 338 -12.46 -16.33 5.86
CA ILE A 338 -11.97 -16.57 4.50
C ILE A 338 -12.50 -15.49 3.54
N THR A 339 -13.79 -15.14 3.66
CA THR A 339 -14.38 -14.06 2.86
C THR A 339 -13.69 -12.72 3.11
N ALA A 340 -13.32 -12.42 4.37
CA ALA A 340 -12.55 -11.23 4.71
C ALA A 340 -11.17 -11.21 4.03
N LEU A 341 -10.46 -12.34 3.99
CA LEU A 341 -9.19 -12.44 3.27
C LEU A 341 -9.38 -12.28 1.76
N ILE A 342 -10.37 -12.95 1.16
CA ILE A 342 -10.71 -12.81 -0.26
C ILE A 342 -11.03 -11.34 -0.56
N ALA A 343 -11.86 -10.69 0.26
CA ALA A 343 -12.22 -9.29 0.12
C ALA A 343 -11.00 -8.37 0.19
N SER A 344 -10.09 -8.62 1.14
CA SER A 344 -8.83 -7.89 1.27
C SER A 344 -7.96 -7.99 -0.01
N PHE A 345 -7.73 -9.20 -0.49
CA PHE A 345 -6.87 -9.43 -1.66
C PHE A 345 -7.47 -8.83 -2.94
N MET A 346 -8.78 -8.97 -3.10
CA MET A 346 -9.52 -8.36 -4.21
C MET A 346 -9.50 -6.82 -4.13
N SER A 347 -9.58 -6.23 -2.93
CA SER A 347 -9.46 -4.78 -2.73
C SER A 347 -8.10 -4.25 -3.17
N GLY A 348 -7.02 -4.86 -2.67
CA GLY A 348 -5.66 -4.49 -3.05
C GLY A 348 -5.40 -4.63 -4.55
N MET A 349 -5.84 -5.74 -5.16
CA MET A 349 -5.70 -5.96 -6.60
C MET A 349 -6.51 -4.94 -7.42
N ALA A 350 -7.77 -4.68 -7.05
CA ALA A 350 -8.61 -3.70 -7.72
C ALA A 350 -8.02 -2.29 -7.63
N GLY A 351 -7.49 -1.93 -6.48
CA GLY A 351 -6.81 -0.67 -6.25
C GLY A 351 -5.62 -0.48 -7.19
N ASN A 352 -4.73 -1.45 -7.24
CA ASN A 352 -3.55 -1.41 -8.11
C ASN A 352 -3.93 -1.39 -9.60
N VAL A 353 -4.85 -2.25 -10.03
CA VAL A 353 -5.29 -2.31 -11.44
C VAL A 353 -5.97 -1.02 -11.88
N THR A 354 -6.80 -0.39 -11.04
CA THR A 354 -7.44 0.89 -11.38
C THR A 354 -6.44 2.04 -11.43
N ALA A 355 -5.43 2.07 -10.55
CA ALA A 355 -4.36 3.04 -10.60
C ALA A 355 -3.46 2.85 -11.83
N PHE A 356 -3.04 1.61 -12.11
CA PHE A 356 -2.31 1.25 -13.32
C PHE A 356 -3.04 1.71 -14.58
N ASN A 357 -4.33 1.39 -14.67
CA ASN A 357 -5.17 1.71 -15.81
C ASN A 357 -5.26 3.23 -16.05
N THR A 358 -5.44 4.01 -14.99
CA THR A 358 -5.51 5.47 -15.08
C THR A 358 -4.20 6.05 -15.59
N VAL A 359 -3.08 5.65 -14.99
CA VAL A 359 -1.74 6.11 -15.37
C VAL A 359 -1.39 5.67 -16.79
N TRP A 360 -1.63 4.41 -17.16
CA TRP A 360 -1.35 3.94 -18.50
C TRP A 360 -2.18 4.66 -19.55
N THR A 361 -3.50 4.83 -19.32
CA THR A 361 -4.40 5.44 -20.29
C THR A 361 -4.13 6.93 -20.47
N PHE A 362 -3.95 7.70 -19.39
CA PHE A 362 -3.78 9.14 -19.48
C PHE A 362 -2.32 9.57 -19.61
N ASP A 363 -1.41 8.95 -18.84
CA ASP A 363 -0.03 9.41 -18.76
C ASP A 363 0.87 8.79 -19.82
N ILE A 364 0.53 7.61 -20.34
CA ILE A 364 1.30 6.95 -21.41
C ILE A 364 0.54 7.03 -22.74
N TYR A 365 -0.64 6.43 -22.82
CA TYR A 365 -1.33 6.30 -24.10
C TYR A 365 -1.82 7.65 -24.66
N GLN A 366 -2.58 8.42 -23.88
CA GLN A 366 -3.06 9.74 -24.30
C GLN A 366 -1.93 10.70 -24.60
N SER A 367 -0.85 10.67 -23.83
CA SER A 367 0.25 11.63 -23.95
C SER A 367 1.18 11.36 -25.13
N HIS A 368 1.46 10.10 -25.45
CA HIS A 368 2.49 9.73 -26.41
C HIS A 368 1.96 9.04 -27.66
N ILE A 369 0.80 8.35 -27.58
CA ILE A 369 0.28 7.54 -28.69
C ILE A 369 -0.86 8.26 -29.43
N ARG A 370 -1.87 8.73 -28.70
CA ARG A 370 -3.02 9.39 -29.34
C ARG A 370 -3.61 10.48 -28.42
N LYS A 371 -3.25 11.73 -28.72
CA LYS A 371 -3.58 12.91 -27.89
C LYS A 371 -5.04 13.36 -28.00
N ASP A 372 -5.61 13.27 -29.19
CA ASP A 372 -6.92 13.87 -29.54
C ASP A 372 -7.95 12.79 -29.89
N ALA A 373 -8.08 11.76 -29.04
CA ALA A 373 -9.11 10.75 -29.21
C ALA A 373 -10.39 11.12 -28.46
N SER A 374 -11.51 10.51 -28.87
CA SER A 374 -12.79 10.69 -28.18
C SER A 374 -12.77 10.04 -26.78
N GLU A 375 -13.59 10.54 -25.86
CA GLU A 375 -13.78 9.95 -24.52
C GLU A 375 -14.18 8.46 -24.58
N LYS A 376 -14.96 8.06 -25.61
CA LYS A 376 -15.31 6.65 -25.84
C LYS A 376 -14.07 5.81 -26.20
N HIS A 377 -13.13 6.39 -26.93
CA HIS A 377 -11.88 5.71 -27.26
C HIS A 377 -11.03 5.48 -26.00
N TYR A 378 -10.87 6.49 -25.13
CA TYR A 378 -10.14 6.32 -23.87
C TYR A 378 -10.83 5.35 -22.93
N LEU A 379 -12.15 5.29 -22.92
CA LEU A 379 -12.88 4.23 -22.20
C LEU A 379 -12.54 2.83 -22.74
N TYR A 380 -12.47 2.67 -24.05
CA TYR A 380 -12.09 1.39 -24.68
C TYR A 380 -10.63 1.01 -24.36
N VAL A 381 -9.70 1.96 -24.46
CA VAL A 381 -8.30 1.78 -24.08
C VAL A 381 -8.19 1.38 -22.61
N GLY A 382 -8.90 2.06 -21.71
CA GLY A 382 -8.92 1.73 -20.28
C GLY A 382 -9.38 0.30 -20.01
N LYS A 383 -10.37 -0.21 -20.75
CA LYS A 383 -10.81 -1.60 -20.64
C LYS A 383 -9.76 -2.60 -21.11
N ILE A 384 -9.07 -2.32 -22.22
CA ILE A 384 -7.96 -3.17 -22.70
C ILE A 384 -6.82 -3.17 -21.69
N THR A 385 -6.48 -1.99 -21.16
CA THR A 385 -5.41 -1.83 -20.17
C THR A 385 -5.73 -2.59 -18.89
N THR A 386 -7.00 -2.64 -18.47
CA THR A 386 -7.43 -3.47 -17.33
C THR A 386 -7.08 -4.94 -17.57
N VAL A 387 -7.41 -5.48 -18.74
CA VAL A 387 -7.11 -6.88 -19.10
C VAL A 387 -5.60 -7.11 -19.12
N ALA A 388 -4.84 -6.21 -19.76
CA ALA A 388 -3.39 -6.32 -19.86
C ALA A 388 -2.70 -6.23 -18.48
N GLY A 389 -3.16 -5.33 -17.60
CA GLY A 389 -2.65 -5.18 -16.24
C GLY A 389 -2.87 -6.43 -15.39
N ILE A 390 -4.06 -7.03 -15.48
CA ILE A 390 -4.36 -8.30 -14.79
C ILE A 390 -3.53 -9.46 -15.34
N ALA A 391 -3.37 -9.57 -16.65
CA ALA A 391 -2.53 -10.60 -17.25
C ALA A 391 -1.05 -10.45 -16.81
N ALA A 392 -0.52 -9.23 -16.76
CA ALA A 392 0.82 -8.96 -16.24
C ALA A 392 0.93 -9.30 -14.74
N SER A 393 -0.12 -9.05 -13.96
CA SER A 393 -0.17 -9.41 -12.53
C SER A 393 -0.14 -10.92 -12.29
N VAL A 394 -0.68 -11.72 -13.23
CA VAL A 394 -0.54 -13.20 -13.16
C VAL A 394 0.94 -13.59 -13.22
N ALA A 395 1.73 -13.02 -14.12
CA ALA A 395 3.16 -13.32 -14.20
C ALA A 395 3.91 -12.96 -12.92
N THR A 396 3.60 -11.78 -12.33
CA THR A 396 4.26 -11.33 -11.08
C THR A 396 3.80 -12.10 -9.84
N ALA A 397 2.63 -12.77 -9.87
CA ALA A 397 2.20 -13.67 -8.80
C ALA A 397 3.16 -14.87 -8.62
N TYR A 398 3.72 -15.38 -9.71
CA TYR A 398 4.74 -16.45 -9.65
C TYR A 398 6.06 -15.96 -9.04
N VAL A 399 6.43 -14.69 -9.23
CA VAL A 399 7.60 -14.09 -8.57
C VAL A 399 7.38 -14.03 -7.06
N ALA A 400 6.19 -13.61 -6.62
CA ALA A 400 5.84 -13.52 -5.20
C ALA A 400 5.93 -14.86 -4.46
N ARG A 401 5.69 -15.97 -5.14
CA ARG A 401 5.80 -17.33 -4.59
C ARG A 401 7.20 -17.69 -4.06
N GLY A 402 8.25 -17.01 -4.54
CA GLY A 402 9.63 -17.20 -4.09
C GLY A 402 10.01 -16.48 -2.79
N TYR A 403 9.08 -15.77 -2.14
CA TYR A 403 9.34 -15.01 -0.92
C TYR A 403 8.63 -15.62 0.29
N ASN A 404 9.33 -15.72 1.44
CA ASN A 404 8.78 -16.17 2.72
C ASN A 404 7.94 -15.10 3.43
N SER A 405 8.07 -13.84 3.03
CA SER A 405 7.21 -12.72 3.41
C SER A 405 6.93 -11.85 2.17
N ILE A 406 5.66 -11.74 1.80
CA ILE A 406 5.23 -10.85 0.70
C ILE A 406 5.50 -9.38 1.02
N MET A 407 5.58 -9.02 2.30
CA MET A 407 5.87 -7.66 2.71
C MET A 407 7.31 -7.25 2.41
N ASP A 408 8.27 -8.17 2.59
CA ASP A 408 9.68 -7.92 2.26
C ASP A 408 9.85 -7.64 0.75
N LEU A 409 9.16 -8.41 -0.11
CA LEU A 409 9.13 -8.14 -1.56
C LEU A 409 8.56 -6.75 -1.87
N LEU A 410 7.44 -6.39 -1.25
CA LEU A 410 6.80 -5.09 -1.52
C LEU A 410 7.64 -3.92 -1.03
N GLN A 411 8.26 -4.01 0.15
CA GLN A 411 9.17 -2.97 0.64
C GLN A 411 10.38 -2.79 -0.28
N LEU A 412 10.90 -3.88 -0.84
CA LEU A 412 11.96 -3.81 -1.84
C LEU A 412 11.50 -3.05 -3.08
N VAL A 413 10.34 -3.40 -3.66
CA VAL A 413 9.77 -2.70 -4.84
C VAL A 413 9.53 -1.22 -4.54
N PHE A 414 9.01 -0.89 -3.35
CA PHE A 414 8.77 0.50 -2.94
C PHE A 414 10.07 1.30 -2.74
N SER A 415 11.16 0.65 -2.33
CA SER A 415 12.46 1.31 -2.21
C SER A 415 13.03 1.75 -3.57
N PHE A 416 12.69 1.03 -4.65
CA PHE A 416 13.11 1.38 -6.01
C PHE A 416 12.30 2.53 -6.63
N VAL A 417 11.01 2.63 -6.30
CA VAL A 417 10.08 3.56 -6.97
C VAL A 417 9.67 4.71 -6.06
N ASN A 418 9.12 4.40 -4.88
CA ASN A 418 8.53 5.42 -4.03
C ASN A 418 9.58 6.29 -3.33
N ALA A 419 10.75 5.77 -3.00
CA ALA A 419 11.78 6.53 -2.31
C ALA A 419 12.37 7.66 -3.18
N PRO A 420 12.85 7.43 -4.42
CA PRO A 420 13.28 8.50 -5.30
C PRO A 420 12.13 9.44 -5.70
N LEU A 421 10.93 8.89 -5.88
CA LEU A 421 9.76 9.67 -6.24
C LEU A 421 9.42 10.68 -5.13
N PHE A 422 9.44 10.25 -3.87
CA PHE A 422 9.20 11.14 -2.74
C PHE A 422 10.23 12.27 -2.66
N ALA A 423 11.52 12.00 -2.91
CA ALA A 423 12.56 13.04 -3.00
C ALA A 423 12.22 14.10 -4.06
N THR A 424 11.77 13.65 -5.23
CA THR A 424 11.38 14.54 -6.35
C THR A 424 10.16 15.38 -5.97
N PHE A 425 9.14 14.79 -5.35
CA PHE A 425 7.96 15.53 -4.89
C PHE A 425 8.30 16.50 -3.76
N PHE A 426 9.12 16.09 -2.81
CA PHE A 426 9.53 16.92 -1.69
C PHE A 426 10.23 18.19 -2.18
N LEU A 427 11.23 18.06 -3.03
CA LEU A 427 11.88 19.22 -3.63
C LEU A 427 10.95 20.00 -4.57
N GLY A 428 10.14 19.30 -5.35
CA GLY A 428 9.22 19.93 -6.31
C GLY A 428 8.18 20.82 -5.65
N MET A 429 7.62 20.40 -4.52
CA MET A 429 6.58 21.15 -3.82
C MET A 429 7.15 22.23 -2.89
N PHE A 430 8.32 22.03 -2.29
CA PHE A 430 8.83 22.92 -1.25
C PHE A 430 10.01 23.80 -1.69
N TRP A 431 10.65 23.51 -2.81
CA TRP A 431 11.79 24.27 -3.32
C TRP A 431 11.55 24.78 -4.75
N LYS A 432 11.24 26.07 -4.89
CA LYS A 432 10.90 26.69 -6.19
C LYS A 432 12.02 26.60 -7.23
N ARG A 433 13.29 26.46 -6.79
CA ARG A 433 14.47 26.41 -7.67
C ARG A 433 14.60 25.06 -8.41
N THR A 434 13.89 24.02 -7.99
CA THR A 434 13.95 22.69 -8.63
C THR A 434 13.54 22.75 -10.09
N THR A 435 14.41 22.24 -10.96
CA THR A 435 14.22 22.23 -12.43
C THR A 435 13.75 20.86 -12.92
N GLY A 436 13.13 20.80 -14.13
CA GLY A 436 12.74 19.54 -14.76
C GLY A 436 13.94 18.61 -15.03
N HIS A 437 15.09 19.17 -15.48
CA HIS A 437 16.32 18.40 -15.65
C HIS A 437 16.81 17.80 -14.33
N GLY A 438 16.79 18.57 -13.24
CA GLY A 438 17.15 18.08 -11.90
C GLY A 438 16.23 16.94 -11.46
N ALA A 439 14.92 17.12 -11.56
CA ALA A 439 13.93 16.13 -11.18
C ALA A 439 14.06 14.82 -11.99
N PHE A 440 14.23 14.92 -13.31
CA PHE A 440 14.36 13.75 -14.18
C PHE A 440 15.62 12.93 -13.88
N TRP A 441 16.79 13.57 -13.86
CA TRP A 441 18.03 12.87 -13.59
C TRP A 441 18.17 12.41 -12.15
N GLY A 442 17.57 13.15 -11.20
CA GLY A 442 17.47 12.72 -9.80
C GLY A 442 16.67 11.44 -9.65
N LEU A 443 15.49 11.34 -10.30
CA LEU A 443 14.68 10.11 -10.30
C LEU A 443 15.45 8.92 -10.87
N ILE A 444 16.11 9.09 -12.02
CA ILE A 444 16.93 8.03 -12.64
C ILE A 444 18.06 7.62 -11.69
N ALA A 445 18.82 8.59 -11.16
CA ALA A 445 19.93 8.31 -10.27
C ALA A 445 19.48 7.58 -9.01
N GLY A 446 18.38 7.99 -8.38
CA GLY A 446 17.82 7.33 -7.22
C GLY A 446 17.38 5.89 -7.49
N THR A 447 16.67 5.66 -8.60
CA THR A 447 16.23 4.31 -9.00
C THR A 447 17.41 3.39 -9.34
N LEU A 448 18.42 3.90 -10.06
CA LEU A 448 19.64 3.15 -10.35
C LEU A 448 20.47 2.88 -9.09
N THR A 449 20.49 3.81 -8.15
CA THR A 449 21.13 3.61 -6.84
C THR A 449 20.44 2.50 -6.06
N ALA A 450 19.11 2.45 -6.03
CA ALA A 450 18.38 1.36 -5.40
C ALA A 450 18.75 0.00 -6.03
N ALA A 451 18.79 -0.07 -7.37
CA ALA A 451 19.22 -1.26 -8.10
C ALA A 451 20.67 -1.64 -7.77
N PHE A 452 21.57 -0.69 -7.75
CA PHE A 452 22.99 -0.91 -7.44
C PHE A 452 23.18 -1.41 -6.00
N VAL A 453 22.58 -0.75 -5.00
CA VAL A 453 22.70 -1.16 -3.60
C VAL A 453 22.12 -2.56 -3.38
N HIS A 454 20.97 -2.90 -4.00
CA HIS A 454 20.44 -4.26 -3.97
C HIS A 454 21.38 -5.26 -4.66
N GLY A 455 22.04 -4.84 -5.76
CA GLY A 455 22.97 -5.69 -6.50
C GLY A 455 24.28 -6.00 -5.75
N ILE A 456 24.69 -5.14 -4.81
CA ILE A 456 25.90 -5.32 -3.99
C ILE A 456 25.60 -5.77 -2.56
N SER A 457 24.34 -6.00 -2.20
CA SER A 457 23.93 -6.41 -0.85
C SER A 457 23.04 -7.66 -0.88
N VAL A 458 23.13 -8.49 0.15
CA VAL A 458 22.36 -9.73 0.29
C VAL A 458 21.57 -9.71 1.60
N ALA A 459 20.32 -10.14 1.55
CA ALA A 459 19.48 -10.45 2.71
C ALA A 459 18.70 -11.72 2.46
N GLU A 460 18.75 -12.69 3.35
CA GLU A 460 18.01 -13.96 3.27
C GLU A 460 18.16 -14.63 1.87
N GLY A 461 19.38 -14.65 1.34
CA GLY A 461 19.71 -15.24 0.03
C GLY A 461 19.23 -14.43 -1.18
N LYS A 462 18.68 -13.23 -1.01
CA LYS A 462 18.17 -12.36 -2.07
C LYS A 462 19.04 -11.10 -2.22
N GLY A 463 19.19 -10.62 -3.45
CA GLY A 463 20.15 -9.55 -3.79
C GLY A 463 21.50 -10.09 -4.26
N GLY A 464 22.54 -9.25 -4.21
CA GLY A 464 23.91 -9.64 -4.54
C GLY A 464 24.17 -10.03 -5.99
N TRP A 465 23.27 -9.65 -6.92
CA TRP A 465 23.34 -10.05 -8.33
C TRP A 465 24.44 -9.34 -9.14
N ILE A 466 25.08 -8.33 -8.57
CA ILE A 466 26.33 -7.74 -9.11
C ILE A 466 27.51 -8.40 -8.40
N VAL A 467 27.69 -8.11 -7.10
CA VAL A 467 28.70 -8.67 -6.20
C VAL A 467 28.18 -8.56 -4.78
N PRO A 468 28.11 -9.64 -4.00
CA PRO A 468 27.66 -9.60 -2.60
C PRO A 468 28.75 -9.01 -1.69
N LEU A 469 28.78 -7.68 -1.54
CA LEU A 469 29.76 -6.99 -0.69
C LEU A 469 29.32 -6.85 0.76
N THR A 470 27.99 -6.80 1.03
CA THR A 470 27.47 -6.62 2.37
C THR A 470 26.22 -7.47 2.60
N GLY A 471 26.01 -7.89 3.84
CA GLY A 471 24.83 -8.66 4.26
C GLY A 471 23.93 -7.85 5.18
N PHE A 472 22.63 -8.09 5.08
CA PHE A 472 21.61 -7.57 5.99
C PHE A 472 20.93 -8.71 6.74
N TYR A 473 20.48 -8.45 7.97
CA TYR A 473 19.82 -9.44 8.83
C TYR A 473 18.44 -9.86 8.30
N SER A 474 17.77 -8.98 7.55
CA SER A 474 16.45 -9.25 6.98
C SER A 474 16.22 -8.51 5.65
N GLY A 475 15.26 -8.99 4.84
CA GLY A 475 14.82 -8.31 3.63
C GLY A 475 14.28 -6.90 3.91
N THR A 476 13.57 -6.72 5.03
CA THR A 476 13.08 -5.41 5.49
C THR A 476 14.23 -4.45 5.81
N SER A 477 15.27 -4.90 6.52
CA SER A 477 16.46 -4.08 6.82
C SER A 477 17.18 -3.62 5.56
N GLN A 478 17.35 -4.53 4.60
CA GLN A 478 17.91 -4.21 3.28
C GLN A 478 17.05 -3.15 2.56
N ALA A 479 15.73 -3.34 2.49
CA ALA A 479 14.83 -2.43 1.80
C ALA A 479 14.82 -1.02 2.41
N PHE A 480 14.85 -0.90 3.76
CA PHE A 480 14.89 0.40 4.43
C PHE A 480 16.20 1.14 4.15
N THR A 481 17.32 0.40 4.14
CA THR A 481 18.64 0.97 3.81
C THR A 481 18.70 1.42 2.34
N ILE A 482 18.24 0.61 1.40
CA ILE A 482 18.14 0.97 -0.01
C ILE A 482 17.30 2.24 -0.18
N ALA A 483 16.16 2.32 0.50
CA ALA A 483 15.24 3.44 0.37
C ALA A 483 15.87 4.77 0.76
N TRP A 484 16.49 4.86 1.96
CA TRP A 484 17.05 6.13 2.38
C TRP A 484 18.29 6.53 1.58
N ILE A 485 19.12 5.58 1.13
CA ILE A 485 20.25 5.86 0.25
C ILE A 485 19.74 6.39 -1.11
N ALA A 486 18.79 5.70 -1.73
CA ALA A 486 18.19 6.11 -3.00
C ALA A 486 17.52 7.50 -2.90
N PHE A 487 16.84 7.79 -1.79
CA PHE A 487 16.26 9.10 -1.51
C PHE A 487 17.32 10.19 -1.44
N LEU A 488 18.40 9.98 -0.67
CA LEU A 488 19.48 10.96 -0.53
C LEU A 488 20.22 11.22 -1.86
N VAL A 489 20.50 10.17 -2.63
CA VAL A 489 21.13 10.32 -3.95
C VAL A 489 20.19 11.08 -4.90
N CYS A 490 18.91 10.74 -4.93
CA CYS A 490 17.93 11.48 -5.72
C CYS A 490 17.89 12.97 -5.32
N LEU A 491 17.84 13.28 -4.02
CA LEU A 491 17.90 14.66 -3.52
C LEU A 491 19.16 15.38 -3.99
N ALA A 492 20.33 14.77 -3.75
CA ALA A 492 21.62 15.39 -4.08
C ALA A 492 21.75 15.68 -5.58
N VAL A 493 21.43 14.70 -6.44
CA VAL A 493 21.48 14.86 -7.90
C VAL A 493 20.47 15.91 -8.38
N THR A 494 19.24 15.89 -7.83
CA THR A 494 18.21 16.89 -8.15
C THR A 494 18.68 18.30 -7.78
N ILE A 495 19.24 18.49 -6.59
CA ILE A 495 19.75 19.79 -6.14
C ILE A 495 20.91 20.24 -7.03
N LEU A 496 21.92 19.41 -7.20
CA LEU A 496 23.11 19.74 -7.99
C LEU A 496 22.73 20.16 -9.42
N ILE A 497 21.96 19.35 -10.14
CA ILE A 497 21.56 19.68 -11.52
C ILE A 497 20.66 20.92 -11.55
N SER A 498 19.77 21.10 -10.57
CA SER A 498 18.91 22.28 -10.50
C SER A 498 19.72 23.57 -10.30
N LEU A 499 20.85 23.54 -9.60
CA LEU A 499 21.72 24.71 -9.43
C LEU A 499 22.39 25.15 -10.73
N PHE A 500 22.66 24.22 -11.64
CA PHE A 500 23.32 24.47 -12.93
C PHE A 500 22.37 24.62 -14.12
N THR A 501 21.06 24.45 -13.93
CA THR A 501 20.06 24.58 -14.99
C THR A 501 19.11 25.74 -14.72
N ALA A 502 18.52 26.33 -15.77
CA ALA A 502 17.61 27.47 -15.64
C ALA A 502 16.31 27.09 -14.93
N PRO A 503 15.88 27.81 -13.87
CA PRO A 503 14.59 27.58 -13.23
C PRO A 503 13.45 28.01 -14.14
N ARG A 504 12.25 27.49 -13.87
CA ARG A 504 11.01 28.01 -14.48
C ARG A 504 10.63 29.35 -13.84
N GLU A 505 9.88 30.15 -14.57
CA GLU A 505 9.34 31.42 -14.07
C GLU A 505 8.41 31.19 -12.89
N GLU A 506 8.45 32.06 -11.87
CA GLU A 506 7.62 31.93 -10.67
C GLU A 506 6.13 31.92 -11.00
N LYS A 507 5.72 32.67 -12.02
CA LYS A 507 4.33 32.74 -12.49
C LYS A 507 3.78 31.39 -13.00
N GLU A 508 4.64 30.56 -13.60
CA GLU A 508 4.26 29.20 -14.03
C GLU A 508 4.17 28.20 -12.87
N LEU A 509 4.76 28.55 -11.72
CA LEU A 509 4.82 27.72 -10.53
C LEU A 509 3.73 28.04 -9.49
N GLU A 510 2.90 29.07 -9.76
CA GLU A 510 1.76 29.40 -8.91
C GLU A 510 0.79 28.20 -8.81
N GLY A 511 0.40 27.86 -7.57
CA GLY A 511 -0.45 26.68 -7.30
C GLY A 511 0.28 25.33 -7.36
N LEU A 512 1.57 25.28 -7.69
CA LEU A 512 2.39 24.07 -7.79
C LEU A 512 3.53 24.01 -6.76
N VAL A 513 3.88 25.13 -6.13
CA VAL A 513 4.94 25.23 -5.12
C VAL A 513 4.42 25.93 -3.88
N TYR A 514 4.76 25.40 -2.70
CA TYR A 514 4.24 25.87 -1.42
C TYR A 514 4.46 27.37 -1.18
N SER A 515 5.66 27.89 -1.50
CA SER A 515 6.00 29.31 -1.30
C SER A 515 5.29 30.28 -2.25
N LEU A 516 4.75 29.77 -3.37
CA LEU A 516 4.10 30.55 -4.43
C LEU A 516 2.59 30.29 -4.50
N THR A 517 2.02 29.58 -3.53
CA THR A 517 0.60 29.24 -3.51
C THR A 517 -0.08 29.97 -2.36
N GLU A 518 -1.23 30.59 -2.63
CA GLU A 518 -2.04 31.19 -1.58
C GLU A 518 -2.40 30.16 -0.53
N ARG A 519 -2.16 30.49 0.73
CA ARG A 519 -2.54 29.63 1.84
C ARG A 519 -4.05 29.47 1.87
N ILE A 520 -4.52 28.23 1.83
CA ILE A 520 -5.93 27.93 1.98
C ILE A 520 -6.35 28.39 3.37
N LYS A 521 -7.15 29.45 3.43
CA LYS A 521 -7.80 29.88 4.66
C LYS A 521 -8.86 28.84 4.99
N ASP A 522 -8.65 28.05 6.05
CA ASP A 522 -9.68 27.16 6.55
C ASP A 522 -10.86 28.00 7.05
N THR A 523 -11.89 28.11 6.25
CA THR A 523 -13.15 28.80 6.56
C THR A 523 -14.03 27.99 7.51
N GLU A 524 -13.69 26.73 7.78
CA GLU A 524 -14.43 25.85 8.67
C GLU A 524 -14.19 26.24 10.14
N LYS A 525 -15.19 26.82 10.76
CA LYS A 525 -15.20 27.21 12.18
C LYS A 525 -15.25 26.00 13.14
N ARG A 526 -15.69 24.84 12.67
CA ARG A 526 -15.85 23.64 13.49
C ARG A 526 -14.53 22.86 13.53
N TRP A 527 -13.90 22.80 14.69
CA TRP A 527 -12.60 22.14 14.90
C TRP A 527 -12.54 20.70 14.37
N TYR A 528 -13.60 19.92 14.56
CA TYR A 528 -13.69 18.52 14.10
C TYR A 528 -13.83 18.36 12.58
N LYS A 529 -13.94 19.45 11.83
CA LYS A 529 -13.91 19.47 10.38
C LYS A 529 -12.59 20.05 9.83
N ASN A 530 -11.75 20.60 10.68
CA ASN A 530 -10.46 21.13 10.27
C ASN A 530 -9.42 20.00 10.20
N PRO A 531 -8.76 19.78 9.04
CA PRO A 531 -7.78 18.69 8.87
C PRO A 531 -6.58 18.80 9.82
N LEU A 532 -6.17 20.01 10.23
CA LEU A 532 -5.08 20.22 11.20
C LEU A 532 -5.46 19.68 12.58
N TRP A 533 -6.63 20.03 13.10
CA TRP A 533 -7.07 19.55 14.41
C TRP A 533 -7.30 18.03 14.43
N LEU A 534 -7.87 17.48 13.36
CA LEU A 534 -7.97 16.03 13.21
C LEU A 534 -6.58 15.39 13.18
N GLY A 535 -5.61 16.00 12.51
CA GLY A 535 -4.22 15.56 12.51
C GLY A 535 -3.58 15.57 13.90
N VAL A 536 -3.82 16.61 14.69
CA VAL A 536 -3.35 16.70 16.09
C VAL A 536 -3.91 15.55 16.93
N ILE A 537 -5.18 15.21 16.77
CA ILE A 537 -5.80 14.08 17.49
C ILE A 537 -5.09 12.77 17.12
N VAL A 538 -4.86 12.53 15.83
CA VAL A 538 -4.14 11.32 15.36
C VAL A 538 -2.73 11.27 15.95
N LEU A 539 -2.01 12.40 15.96
CA LEU A 539 -0.66 12.48 16.54
C LEU A 539 -0.67 12.16 18.05
N VAL A 540 -1.62 12.71 18.80
CA VAL A 540 -1.74 12.43 20.24
C VAL A 540 -2.00 10.94 20.49
N ILE A 541 -2.93 10.34 19.75
CA ILE A 541 -3.22 8.89 19.85
C ILE A 541 -1.95 8.08 19.55
N THR A 542 -1.23 8.44 18.46
CA THR A 542 0.00 7.76 18.05
C THR A 542 1.09 7.86 19.12
N ILE A 543 1.30 9.02 19.71
CA ILE A 543 2.28 9.24 20.78
C ILE A 543 1.91 8.42 22.01
N VAL A 544 0.63 8.42 22.42
CA VAL A 544 0.17 7.62 23.57
C VAL A 544 0.46 6.13 23.36
N PHE A 545 0.17 5.58 22.18
CA PHE A 545 0.48 4.18 21.89
C PHE A 545 2.01 3.90 21.90
N ASN A 546 2.82 4.80 21.36
CA ASN A 546 4.28 4.64 21.43
C ASN A 546 4.82 4.66 22.86
N ILE A 547 4.19 5.42 23.78
CA ILE A 547 4.58 5.46 25.20
C ILE A 547 4.13 4.17 25.92
N ILE A 548 2.91 3.69 25.64
CA ILE A 548 2.36 2.48 26.30
C ILE A 548 3.18 1.22 25.96
N PHE A 549 3.64 1.11 24.70
CA PHE A 549 4.35 -0.07 24.19
C PHE A 549 5.86 0.16 24.01
N PHE A 550 6.42 1.20 24.65
CA PHE A 550 7.86 1.50 24.59
C PHE A 550 8.72 0.34 25.16
#